data_d54129559514e29816c787f79eab3dbf
#
_entry.id   d54129559514e29816c787f79eab3dbf
#
_cell.length_a   1.000
_cell.length_b   1.000
_cell.length_c   1.000
_cell.angle_alpha   90.00
_cell.angle_beta   90.00
_cell.angle_gamma   90.00
#
_symmetry.space_group_name_H-M   'P 1'
#
loop_
_entity.id
_entity.type
_entity.pdbx_description
1 polymer ?
#
loop_
_entity_poly.entity_id
_entity_poly.type
_entity_poly.pdbx_seq_one_letter_code
_entity_poly.pdbx_strand_id
1 'polypeptide(L)'
;MVDSEWRPSIGGRLRRYAQVTSTMSGLAARLAGERYLGIELDRGKHANQLREALGSLKGPLMKVAQILSTIPDALPKEYAEELAALQADAPSMGWLFVKRRMRSELGEGWEDKFDSFNKKACSAASLGQVHEASYNNEKVAIKLQYPDMDSAINADLNQLKLVFSLYERIDSAISTKDIHSELSDRLQEELDYQRESLNMKLYRFMLAGENEVVLPEPIEELSTSRILTMSWVEGQKLMKYLETEPSQKDRNKVAINMFRTWYVPFYYYGVIHGDPHLGNYSICENLKINLMDFGSIRVFRPDFVGGVIDLYRALRDGDNELAVHAYSQWGFDGLDKEAIEILNIWAGFIYGPLLEDRIRPIQELRDGNYGRELAGKVHEELKRIGGIKPPREFVLMDRAAVGLGSVFMHLKAEVNWHQLFHGMIDDFTLEALQTRQTNAIREVGLSESLLGV
;
A
#
# COMPACT_ATOMS: atom_id res chain seq x y z
N MET A 1 14.50 16.84 -32.20
CA MET A 1 13.15 16.59 -31.69
C MET A 1 13.05 17.32 -30.37
N VAL A 2 12.12 18.26 -30.28
CA VAL A 2 12.13 19.36 -29.32
C VAL A 2 11.77 18.82 -27.93
N ASP A 3 12.69 19.00 -26.96
CA ASP A 3 12.44 18.85 -25.53
C ASP A 3 11.28 19.76 -25.13
N SER A 4 10.13 19.18 -24.83
CA SER A 4 9.00 19.91 -24.24
C SER A 4 9.36 20.24 -22.78
N GLU A 5 10.09 21.34 -22.58
CA GLU A 5 10.38 21.91 -21.28
C GLU A 5 9.07 22.20 -20.53
N TRP A 6 8.85 21.47 -19.46
CA TRP A 6 7.78 21.73 -18.53
C TRP A 6 8.09 23.03 -17.76
N ARG A 7 7.42 24.13 -18.12
CA ARG A 7 7.40 25.39 -17.35
C ARG A 7 6.10 25.42 -16.55
N PRO A 8 6.15 25.45 -15.21
CA PRO A 8 4.96 25.65 -14.40
C PRO A 8 4.51 27.11 -14.51
N SER A 9 3.75 27.43 -15.54
CA SER A 9 3.06 28.72 -15.61
C SER A 9 1.79 28.66 -14.74
N ILE A 10 1.49 29.72 -14.01
CA ILE A 10 0.23 29.87 -13.25
C ILE A 10 -0.98 29.55 -14.14
N GLY A 11 -0.95 29.98 -15.41
CA GLY A 11 -1.98 29.66 -16.41
C GLY A 11 -2.09 28.17 -16.76
N GLY A 12 -0.98 27.41 -16.75
CA GLY A 12 -0.99 25.95 -16.97
C GLY A 12 -1.59 25.18 -15.79
N ARG A 13 -1.39 25.68 -14.55
CA ARG A 13 -2.05 25.12 -13.36
C ARG A 13 -3.55 25.39 -13.38
N LEU A 14 -3.96 26.63 -13.61
CA LEU A 14 -5.38 27.02 -13.71
C LEU A 14 -6.12 26.25 -14.81
N ARG A 15 -5.51 26.04 -15.97
CA ARG A 15 -6.13 25.29 -17.08
C ARG A 15 -6.29 23.80 -16.73
N ARG A 16 -5.31 23.20 -16.04
CA ARG A 16 -5.38 21.81 -15.56
C ARG A 16 -6.45 21.64 -14.47
N TYR A 17 -6.49 22.56 -13.50
CA TYR A 17 -7.53 22.55 -12.47
C TYR A 17 -8.92 22.71 -13.07
N ALA A 18 -9.11 23.60 -14.04
CA ALA A 18 -10.37 23.76 -14.73
C ALA A 18 -10.79 22.48 -15.50
N GLN A 19 -9.86 21.78 -16.11
CA GLN A 19 -10.13 20.55 -16.85
C GLN A 19 -10.50 19.40 -15.88
N VAL A 20 -9.81 19.23 -14.77
CA VAL A 20 -10.13 18.23 -13.75
C VAL A 20 -11.48 18.52 -13.10
N THR A 21 -11.69 19.77 -12.66
CA THR A 21 -12.97 20.18 -12.07
C THR A 21 -14.11 19.97 -13.04
N SER A 22 -13.94 20.27 -14.32
CA SER A 22 -14.93 20.01 -15.37
C SER A 22 -15.22 18.52 -15.55
N THR A 23 -14.18 17.67 -15.56
CA THR A 23 -14.33 16.19 -15.71
C THR A 23 -15.01 15.60 -14.48
N MET A 24 -14.59 16.00 -13.27
CA MET A 24 -15.16 15.52 -12.01
C MET A 24 -16.60 16.01 -11.81
N SER A 25 -16.88 17.28 -12.15
CA SER A 25 -18.25 17.81 -12.11
C SER A 25 -19.16 17.13 -13.15
N GLY A 26 -18.63 16.83 -14.33
CA GLY A 26 -19.32 16.04 -15.35
C GLY A 26 -19.62 14.62 -14.88
N LEU A 27 -18.70 13.97 -14.16
CA LEU A 27 -18.89 12.66 -13.56
C LEU A 27 -20.00 12.69 -12.49
N ALA A 28 -19.90 13.64 -11.54
CA ALA A 28 -20.91 13.81 -10.49
C ALA A 28 -22.33 14.09 -11.06
N ALA A 29 -22.41 14.96 -12.08
CA ALA A 29 -23.68 15.26 -12.74
C ALA A 29 -24.28 14.05 -13.47
N ARG A 30 -23.45 13.18 -14.05
CA ARG A 30 -23.90 11.96 -14.76
C ARG A 30 -24.33 10.87 -13.78
N LEU A 31 -23.60 10.64 -12.71
CA LEU A 31 -23.99 9.72 -11.64
C LEU A 31 -25.32 10.16 -10.98
N ALA A 32 -25.51 11.47 -10.79
CA ALA A 32 -26.78 12.01 -10.35
C ALA A 32 -27.90 11.79 -11.39
N GLY A 33 -27.61 11.95 -12.68
CA GLY A 33 -28.54 11.70 -13.79
C GLY A 33 -28.97 10.23 -13.86
N GLU A 34 -28.05 9.27 -13.67
CA GLU A 34 -28.35 7.85 -13.59
C GLU A 34 -29.35 7.56 -12.45
N ARG A 35 -29.08 8.09 -11.26
CA ARG A 35 -29.88 7.83 -10.07
C ARG A 35 -31.25 8.51 -10.06
N TYR A 36 -31.33 9.76 -10.53
CA TYR A 36 -32.56 10.56 -10.46
C TYR A 36 -33.39 10.58 -11.76
N LEU A 37 -32.76 10.31 -12.90
CA LEU A 37 -33.41 10.41 -14.21
C LEU A 37 -33.47 9.07 -14.96
N GLY A 38 -32.92 7.98 -14.37
CA GLY A 38 -32.92 6.65 -14.99
C GLY A 38 -32.13 6.55 -16.29
N ILE A 39 -31.15 7.45 -16.51
CA ILE A 39 -30.34 7.46 -17.73
C ILE A 39 -29.31 6.33 -17.58
N GLU A 40 -29.38 5.28 -18.41
CA GLU A 40 -28.37 4.24 -18.46
C GLU A 40 -27.00 4.85 -18.88
N LEU A 41 -26.00 4.73 -18.02
CA LEU A 41 -24.64 5.16 -18.29
C LEU A 41 -23.76 3.96 -18.63
N ASP A 42 -23.02 4.10 -19.73
CA ASP A 42 -21.88 3.20 -20.00
C ASP A 42 -20.72 3.53 -19.04
N ARG A 43 -20.75 2.91 -17.86
CA ARG A 43 -19.78 3.13 -16.78
C ARG A 43 -18.36 2.81 -17.22
N GLY A 44 -18.16 1.77 -18.04
CA GLY A 44 -16.84 1.39 -18.54
C GLY A 44 -16.24 2.46 -19.45
N LYS A 45 -17.02 3.04 -20.36
CA LYS A 45 -16.57 4.13 -21.22
C LYS A 45 -16.23 5.40 -20.43
N HIS A 46 -17.02 5.69 -19.39
CA HIS A 46 -16.76 6.85 -18.52
C HIS A 46 -15.54 6.65 -17.61
N ALA A 47 -15.34 5.47 -17.07
CA ALA A 47 -14.17 5.13 -16.28
C ALA A 47 -12.88 5.27 -17.11
N ASN A 48 -12.89 4.81 -18.37
CA ASN A 48 -11.77 5.01 -19.31
C ASN A 48 -11.51 6.50 -19.58
N GLN A 49 -12.53 7.32 -19.81
CA GLN A 49 -12.37 8.76 -19.99
C GLN A 49 -11.80 9.44 -18.75
N LEU A 50 -12.21 9.01 -17.56
CA LEU A 50 -11.65 9.50 -16.30
C LEU A 50 -10.17 9.10 -16.19
N ARG A 51 -9.81 7.87 -16.50
CA ARG A 51 -8.42 7.40 -16.53
C ARG A 51 -7.56 8.24 -17.48
N GLU A 52 -8.02 8.47 -18.72
CA GLU A 52 -7.30 9.31 -19.69
C GLU A 52 -7.10 10.74 -19.19
N ALA A 53 -8.15 11.34 -18.60
CA ALA A 53 -8.08 12.68 -18.04
C ALA A 53 -7.11 12.77 -16.86
N LEU A 54 -7.15 11.81 -15.94
CA LEU A 54 -6.27 11.74 -14.78
C LEU A 54 -4.85 11.29 -15.15
N GLY A 55 -4.69 10.37 -16.11
CA GLY A 55 -3.38 9.90 -16.59
C GLY A 55 -2.55 10.99 -17.28
N SER A 56 -3.19 12.05 -17.78
CA SER A 56 -2.51 13.25 -18.27
C SER A 56 -2.02 14.18 -17.14
N LEU A 57 -2.47 13.97 -15.92
CA LEU A 57 -2.13 14.74 -14.74
C LEU A 57 -0.94 14.11 -14.03
N LYS A 58 0.03 14.93 -13.69
CA LYS A 58 1.18 14.53 -12.88
C LYS A 58 0.96 14.99 -11.44
N GLY A 59 1.31 14.16 -10.50
CA GLY A 59 1.36 14.57 -9.11
C GLY A 59 0.26 13.96 -8.23
N PRO A 60 -0.15 14.66 -7.16
CA PRO A 60 -0.96 14.10 -6.08
C PRO A 60 -2.29 13.48 -6.49
N LEU A 61 -2.99 14.05 -7.48
CA LEU A 61 -4.29 13.53 -7.96
C LEU A 61 -4.22 12.09 -8.47
N MET A 62 -3.10 11.70 -9.07
CA MET A 62 -2.91 10.32 -9.50
C MET A 62 -2.79 9.38 -8.30
N LYS A 63 -2.07 9.81 -7.26
CA LYS A 63 -1.97 9.05 -6.00
C LYS A 63 -3.30 9.00 -5.25
N VAL A 64 -4.02 10.11 -5.22
CA VAL A 64 -5.40 10.17 -4.70
C VAL A 64 -6.30 9.16 -5.39
N ALA A 65 -6.28 9.12 -6.72
CA ALA A 65 -7.05 8.16 -7.50
C ALA A 65 -6.68 6.70 -7.15
N GLN A 66 -5.38 6.41 -7.01
CA GLN A 66 -4.89 5.10 -6.58
C GLN A 66 -5.37 4.73 -5.17
N ILE A 67 -5.29 5.66 -4.22
CA ILE A 67 -5.76 5.42 -2.84
C ILE A 67 -7.28 5.21 -2.85
N LEU A 68 -8.05 6.05 -3.55
CA LEU A 68 -9.51 5.90 -3.68
C LEU A 68 -9.92 4.54 -4.27
N SER A 69 -9.16 4.04 -5.25
CA SER A 69 -9.42 2.72 -5.84
C SER A 69 -9.24 1.55 -4.84
N THR A 70 -8.56 1.81 -3.72
CA THR A 70 -8.29 0.81 -2.67
C THR A 70 -9.23 0.91 -1.47
N ILE A 71 -10.06 1.96 -1.39
CA ILE A 71 -11.04 2.12 -0.32
C ILE A 71 -12.35 1.43 -0.77
N PRO A 72 -12.83 0.43 -0.02
CA PRO A 72 -14.10 -0.23 -0.34
C PRO A 72 -15.24 0.80 -0.46
N ASP A 73 -16.07 0.65 -1.47
CA ASP A 73 -17.26 1.48 -1.74
C ASP A 73 -17.02 2.98 -1.93
N ALA A 74 -15.77 3.44 -1.95
CA ALA A 74 -15.46 4.84 -2.26
C ALA A 74 -15.83 5.21 -3.69
N LEU A 75 -15.77 4.24 -4.61
CA LEU A 75 -16.08 4.42 -6.04
C LEU A 75 -16.77 3.16 -6.60
N PRO A 76 -17.64 3.28 -7.60
CA PRO A 76 -18.12 2.14 -8.38
C PRO A 76 -16.95 1.33 -8.94
N LYS A 77 -17.11 0.01 -9.03
CA LYS A 77 -16.07 -0.97 -9.36
C LYS A 77 -15.30 -0.62 -10.65
N GLU A 78 -16.02 -0.22 -11.69
CA GLU A 78 -15.48 0.12 -13.00
C GLU A 78 -14.50 1.31 -12.92
N TYR A 79 -14.80 2.26 -12.05
CA TYR A 79 -13.92 3.42 -11.80
C TYR A 79 -12.72 3.04 -10.94
N ALA A 80 -12.91 2.20 -9.93
CA ALA A 80 -11.82 1.72 -9.09
C ALA A 80 -10.79 0.93 -9.91
N GLU A 81 -11.23 0.05 -10.81
CA GLU A 81 -10.36 -0.73 -11.70
C GLU A 81 -9.56 0.15 -12.66
N GLU A 82 -10.18 1.13 -13.28
CA GLU A 82 -9.51 2.05 -14.20
C GLU A 82 -8.54 3.00 -13.49
N LEU A 83 -8.86 3.42 -12.26
CA LEU A 83 -7.98 4.24 -11.45
C LEU A 83 -6.82 3.44 -10.87
N ALA A 84 -7.02 2.19 -10.52
CA ALA A 84 -5.93 1.28 -10.13
C ALA A 84 -4.92 1.07 -11.27
N ALA A 85 -5.40 1.11 -12.52
CA ALA A 85 -4.54 1.01 -13.71
C ALA A 85 -3.69 2.28 -13.98
N LEU A 86 -3.92 3.40 -13.27
CA LEU A 86 -3.12 4.62 -13.35
C LEU A 86 -1.74 4.45 -12.68
N GLN A 87 -1.08 3.32 -12.89
CA GLN A 87 0.25 3.08 -12.34
C GLN A 87 1.36 3.79 -13.13
N ALA A 88 2.06 4.66 -12.44
CA ALA A 88 3.51 4.84 -12.36
C ALA A 88 4.34 5.11 -13.63
N ASP A 89 3.81 5.73 -14.67
CA ASP A 89 4.64 6.29 -15.75
C ASP A 89 4.61 7.84 -15.77
N ALA A 90 4.71 8.47 -14.59
CA ALA A 90 4.92 9.90 -14.55
C ALA A 90 6.30 10.22 -15.16
N PRO A 91 6.38 11.02 -16.26
CA PRO A 91 7.65 11.37 -16.84
C PRO A 91 8.49 12.13 -15.82
N SER A 92 9.77 11.75 -15.71
CA SER A 92 10.73 12.38 -14.81
C SER A 92 10.80 13.89 -15.02
N MET A 93 11.00 14.65 -13.95
CA MET A 93 11.32 16.06 -14.04
C MET A 93 12.75 16.27 -14.53
N GLY A 94 12.96 17.34 -15.33
CA GLY A 94 14.24 17.63 -15.94
C GLY A 94 15.33 18.00 -14.94
N TRP A 95 16.59 17.94 -15.40
CA TRP A 95 17.79 18.18 -14.61
C TRP A 95 17.83 19.49 -13.84
N LEU A 96 17.23 20.57 -14.37
CA LEU A 96 17.16 21.86 -13.67
C LEU A 96 16.37 21.77 -12.36
N PHE A 97 15.32 20.96 -12.34
CA PHE A 97 14.59 20.68 -11.11
C PHE A 97 15.46 19.93 -10.10
N VAL A 98 16.15 18.86 -10.54
CA VAL A 98 17.03 18.06 -9.68
C VAL A 98 18.08 18.96 -9.01
N LYS A 99 18.78 19.79 -9.81
CA LYS A 99 19.75 20.75 -9.27
C LYS A 99 19.17 21.69 -8.22
N ARG A 100 17.99 22.23 -8.47
CA ARG A 100 17.32 23.14 -7.50
C ARG A 100 16.99 22.41 -6.20
N ARG A 101 16.44 21.20 -6.28
CA ARG A 101 16.09 20.41 -5.11
C ARG A 101 17.33 20.04 -4.32
N MET A 102 18.36 19.50 -4.96
CA MET A 102 19.61 19.11 -4.31
C MET A 102 20.30 20.31 -3.64
N ARG A 103 20.37 21.45 -4.34
CA ARG A 103 20.91 22.68 -3.78
C ARG A 103 20.11 23.20 -2.59
N SER A 104 18.78 23.18 -2.67
CA SER A 104 17.90 23.62 -1.57
C SER A 104 18.03 22.76 -0.32
N GLU A 105 18.24 21.47 -0.47
CA GLU A 105 18.22 20.50 0.62
C GLU A 105 19.63 20.20 1.17
N LEU A 106 20.63 20.07 0.29
CA LEU A 106 22.00 19.69 0.68
C LEU A 106 23.01 20.85 0.58
N GLY A 107 22.55 22.03 0.14
CA GLY A 107 23.39 23.25 0.05
C GLY A 107 24.10 23.42 -1.28
N GLU A 108 24.80 24.56 -1.41
CA GLU A 108 25.71 24.79 -2.54
C GLU A 108 26.85 23.78 -2.50
N GLY A 109 27.32 23.34 -3.67
CA GLY A 109 28.38 22.30 -3.75
C GLY A 109 27.90 20.89 -3.40
N TRP A 110 26.61 20.61 -3.40
CA TRP A 110 26.06 19.28 -3.16
C TRP A 110 26.64 18.22 -4.11
N GLU A 111 27.05 18.63 -5.33
CA GLU A 111 27.64 17.75 -6.33
C GLU A 111 28.95 17.11 -5.82
N ASP A 112 29.73 17.84 -5.01
CA ASP A 112 30.99 17.38 -4.43
C ASP A 112 30.82 16.33 -3.31
N LYS A 113 29.58 16.15 -2.84
CA LYS A 113 29.26 15.11 -1.86
C LYS A 113 29.18 13.70 -2.46
N PHE A 114 29.10 13.60 -3.80
CA PHE A 114 28.95 12.34 -4.53
C PHE A 114 30.14 12.10 -5.45
N ASP A 115 30.60 10.86 -5.52
CA ASP A 115 31.65 10.47 -6.47
C ASP A 115 31.14 10.57 -7.92
N SER A 116 29.85 10.25 -8.12
CA SER A 116 29.12 10.40 -9.38
C SER A 116 27.64 10.56 -9.15
N PHE A 117 26.93 11.24 -10.07
CA PHE A 117 25.49 11.41 -10.01
C PHE A 117 24.87 11.26 -11.41
N ASN A 118 23.96 10.28 -11.57
CA ASN A 118 23.26 10.07 -12.83
C ASN A 118 22.16 11.14 -13.01
N LYS A 119 22.32 11.99 -14.04
CA LYS A 119 21.37 13.08 -14.33
C LYS A 119 19.99 12.59 -14.76
N LYS A 120 19.89 11.38 -15.30
CA LYS A 120 18.64 10.75 -15.71
C LYS A 120 18.09 9.95 -14.55
N ALA A 121 16.81 10.17 -14.21
CA ALA A 121 16.13 9.35 -13.21
C ALA A 121 16.09 7.88 -13.68
N CYS A 122 16.36 6.95 -12.79
CA CYS A 122 16.29 5.51 -13.03
C CYS A 122 14.88 4.96 -12.81
N SER A 123 14.08 5.63 -11.96
CA SER A 123 12.70 5.25 -11.67
C SER A 123 11.85 6.48 -11.31
N ALA A 124 10.54 6.38 -11.55
CA ALA A 124 9.56 7.26 -10.95
C ALA A 124 9.20 6.74 -9.56
N ALA A 125 8.92 7.64 -8.63
CA ALA A 125 8.26 7.36 -7.37
C ALA A 125 6.87 8.03 -7.36
N SER A 126 5.97 7.67 -6.43
CA SER A 126 4.59 8.18 -6.40
C SER A 126 4.53 9.71 -6.47
N LEU A 127 5.32 10.38 -5.63
CA LEU A 127 5.39 11.83 -5.51
C LEU A 127 6.80 12.37 -5.77
N GLY A 128 7.62 11.62 -6.51
CA GLY A 128 9.02 11.95 -6.73
C GLY A 128 9.67 11.14 -7.85
N GLN A 129 10.98 11.14 -7.87
CA GLN A 129 11.80 10.36 -8.78
C GLN A 129 13.07 9.86 -8.09
N VAL A 130 13.64 8.77 -8.59
CA VAL A 130 14.83 8.15 -8.03
C VAL A 130 15.99 8.31 -9.00
N HIS A 131 17.16 8.70 -8.48
CA HIS A 131 18.42 8.78 -9.21
C HIS A 131 19.43 7.80 -8.64
N GLU A 132 20.25 7.25 -9.51
CA GLU A 132 21.44 6.48 -9.16
C GLU A 132 22.61 7.45 -8.97
N ALA A 133 23.39 7.25 -7.91
CA ALA A 133 24.63 7.97 -7.66
C ALA A 133 25.66 7.02 -7.04
N SER A 134 26.89 7.52 -6.86
CA SER A 134 27.93 6.83 -6.08
C SER A 134 28.35 7.74 -4.93
N TYR A 135 28.50 7.16 -3.75
CA TYR A 135 28.93 7.80 -2.52
C TYR A 135 29.88 6.86 -1.78
N ASN A 136 31.08 7.33 -1.43
CA ASN A 136 32.15 6.51 -0.84
C ASN A 136 32.47 5.23 -1.63
N ASN A 137 32.48 5.32 -2.97
CA ASN A 137 32.64 4.22 -3.93
C ASN A 137 31.56 3.15 -3.90
N GLU A 138 30.43 3.39 -3.23
CA GLU A 138 29.27 2.51 -3.23
C GLU A 138 28.12 3.12 -4.02
N LYS A 139 27.32 2.27 -4.65
CA LYS A 139 26.11 2.72 -5.34
C LYS A 139 25.04 3.11 -4.32
N VAL A 140 24.38 4.24 -4.58
CA VAL A 140 23.25 4.75 -3.78
C VAL A 140 22.06 5.12 -4.63
N ALA A 141 20.86 5.00 -4.07
CA ALA A 141 19.63 5.48 -4.62
C ALA A 141 19.23 6.78 -3.92
N ILE A 142 18.87 7.80 -4.71
CA ILE A 142 18.45 9.09 -4.19
C ILE A 142 17.02 9.35 -4.64
N LYS A 143 16.08 9.26 -3.71
CA LYS A 143 14.67 9.56 -3.91
C LYS A 143 14.44 11.06 -3.67
N LEU A 144 13.95 11.75 -4.70
CA LEU A 144 13.72 13.20 -4.70
C LEU A 144 12.24 13.50 -4.81
N GLN A 145 11.70 14.25 -3.86
CA GLN A 145 10.32 14.70 -3.89
C GLN A 145 10.11 15.78 -4.95
N TYR A 146 9.00 15.73 -5.68
CA TYR A 146 8.63 16.79 -6.63
C TYR A 146 8.39 18.13 -5.92
N PRO A 147 8.54 19.28 -6.61
CA PRO A 147 8.34 20.60 -6.00
C PRO A 147 6.87 20.83 -5.67
N ASP A 148 6.65 21.67 -4.64
CA ASP A 148 5.33 22.16 -4.24
C ASP A 148 4.27 21.06 -3.94
N MET A 149 4.72 19.83 -3.58
CA MET A 149 3.82 18.72 -3.35
C MET A 149 2.86 18.98 -2.19
N ASP A 150 3.32 19.56 -1.09
CA ASP A 150 2.46 19.94 0.05
C ASP A 150 1.30 20.84 -0.39
N SER A 151 1.62 21.89 -1.14
CA SER A 151 0.61 22.84 -1.65
C SER A 151 -0.33 22.19 -2.66
N ALA A 152 0.21 21.29 -3.51
CA ALA A 152 -0.57 20.58 -4.51
C ALA A 152 -1.53 19.59 -3.85
N ILE A 153 -1.06 18.81 -2.86
CA ILE A 153 -1.88 17.85 -2.10
C ILE A 153 -3.01 18.59 -1.37
N ASN A 154 -2.71 19.67 -0.66
CA ASN A 154 -3.73 20.44 0.05
C ASN A 154 -4.78 21.02 -0.91
N ALA A 155 -4.38 21.51 -2.07
CA ALA A 155 -5.30 22.01 -3.09
C ALA A 155 -6.20 20.88 -3.64
N ASP A 156 -5.61 19.72 -3.94
CA ASP A 156 -6.31 18.57 -4.48
C ASP A 156 -7.29 17.96 -3.44
N LEU A 157 -6.88 17.87 -2.16
CA LEU A 157 -7.75 17.42 -1.06
C LEU A 157 -8.94 18.37 -0.85
N ASN A 158 -8.74 19.69 -0.95
CA ASN A 158 -9.83 20.64 -0.85
C ASN A 158 -10.82 20.51 -2.00
N GLN A 159 -10.36 20.21 -3.22
CA GLN A 159 -11.24 19.95 -4.36
C GLN A 159 -12.02 18.65 -4.17
N LEU A 160 -11.37 17.60 -3.68
CA LEU A 160 -12.04 16.33 -3.35
C LEU A 160 -13.10 16.51 -2.28
N LYS A 161 -12.83 17.31 -1.25
CA LYS A 161 -13.82 17.63 -0.22
C LYS A 161 -15.10 18.24 -0.82
N LEU A 162 -14.96 19.11 -1.82
CA LEU A 162 -16.11 19.66 -2.53
C LEU A 162 -16.87 18.55 -3.30
N VAL A 163 -16.15 17.70 -4.02
CA VAL A 163 -16.76 16.57 -4.77
C VAL A 163 -17.47 15.62 -3.80
N PHE A 164 -16.82 15.27 -2.70
CA PHE A 164 -17.41 14.40 -1.68
C PHE A 164 -18.66 15.01 -1.04
N SER A 165 -18.66 16.32 -0.76
CA SER A 165 -19.84 16.99 -0.20
C SER A 165 -21.04 17.00 -1.16
N LEU A 166 -20.80 16.99 -2.46
CA LEU A 166 -21.84 16.82 -3.47
C LEU A 166 -22.32 15.36 -3.54
N TYR A 167 -21.39 14.41 -3.40
CA TYR A 167 -21.72 12.98 -3.41
C TYR A 167 -22.52 12.56 -2.16
N GLU A 168 -22.20 13.04 -0.96
CA GLU A 168 -22.96 12.80 0.27
C GLU A 168 -24.44 13.23 0.17
N ARG A 169 -24.71 14.28 -0.58
CA ARG A 169 -26.09 14.70 -0.85
C ARG A 169 -26.85 13.71 -1.75
N ILE A 170 -26.13 12.91 -2.52
CA ILE A 170 -26.67 11.93 -3.45
C ILE A 170 -26.76 10.55 -2.78
N ASP A 171 -25.77 10.18 -1.98
CA ASP A 171 -25.70 8.91 -1.27
C ASP A 171 -25.21 9.10 0.16
N SER A 172 -26.13 9.06 1.12
CA SER A 172 -25.83 9.22 2.55
C SER A 172 -25.25 7.96 3.21
N ALA A 173 -25.12 6.86 2.48
CA ALA A 173 -24.61 5.59 3.02
C ALA A 173 -23.08 5.59 3.18
N ILE A 174 -22.37 6.52 2.52
CA ILE A 174 -20.91 6.60 2.54
C ILE A 174 -20.47 7.81 3.36
N SER A 175 -19.64 7.57 4.40
CA SER A 175 -18.99 8.63 5.17
C SER A 175 -17.80 9.20 4.40
N THR A 176 -18.03 10.23 3.60
CA THR A 176 -16.97 10.86 2.81
C THR A 176 -15.96 11.62 3.68
N LYS A 177 -16.35 11.98 4.91
CA LYS A 177 -15.45 12.62 5.88
C LYS A 177 -14.32 11.67 6.30
N ASP A 178 -14.64 10.41 6.55
CA ASP A 178 -13.65 9.40 6.95
C ASP A 178 -12.70 9.10 5.77
N ILE A 179 -13.24 9.00 4.55
CA ILE A 179 -12.45 8.83 3.33
C ILE A 179 -11.50 10.00 3.10
N HIS A 180 -11.97 11.23 3.29
CA HIS A 180 -11.13 12.42 3.13
C HIS A 180 -10.00 12.46 4.17
N SER A 181 -10.28 12.12 5.42
CA SER A 181 -9.27 12.06 6.49
C SER A 181 -8.21 11.02 6.16
N GLU A 182 -8.62 9.81 5.79
CA GLU A 182 -7.72 8.72 5.39
C GLU A 182 -6.81 9.10 4.22
N LEU A 183 -7.38 9.74 3.20
CA LEU A 183 -6.61 10.23 2.05
C LEU A 183 -5.59 11.29 2.44
N SER A 184 -6.00 12.23 3.29
CA SER A 184 -5.12 13.29 3.78
C SER A 184 -3.93 12.73 4.54
N ASP A 185 -4.20 11.82 5.50
CA ASP A 185 -3.17 11.18 6.31
C ASP A 185 -2.17 10.42 5.45
N ARG A 186 -2.66 9.63 4.49
CA ARG A 186 -1.79 8.83 3.60
C ARG A 186 -0.93 9.69 2.68
N LEU A 187 -1.50 10.77 2.12
CA LEU A 187 -0.75 11.66 1.25
C LEU A 187 0.32 12.44 2.03
N GLN A 188 0.05 12.81 3.27
CA GLN A 188 1.03 13.45 4.14
C GLN A 188 2.15 12.47 4.54
N GLU A 189 1.81 11.21 4.84
CA GLU A 189 2.81 10.17 5.11
C GLU A 189 3.76 9.95 3.93
N GLU A 190 3.26 9.95 2.71
CA GLU A 190 4.08 9.82 1.48
C GLU A 190 5.04 11.00 1.25
N LEU A 191 4.79 12.14 1.87
CA LEU A 191 5.67 13.30 1.80
C LEU A 191 6.75 13.30 2.88
N ASP A 192 6.63 12.47 3.91
CA ASP A 192 7.56 12.46 5.04
C ASP A 192 8.71 11.47 4.83
N TYR A 193 9.74 11.90 4.13
CA TYR A 193 10.92 11.06 3.88
C TYR A 193 11.77 10.83 5.13
N GLN A 194 11.66 11.65 6.17
CA GLN A 194 12.29 11.36 7.47
C GLN A 194 11.60 10.18 8.15
N ARG A 195 10.27 10.16 8.14
CA ARG A 195 9.50 9.01 8.62
C ARG A 195 9.78 7.75 7.82
N GLU A 196 9.87 7.85 6.48
CA GLU A 196 10.22 6.72 5.61
C GLU A 196 11.62 6.17 5.95
N SER A 197 12.61 7.04 6.25
CA SER A 197 13.93 6.65 6.71
C SER A 197 13.88 5.90 8.04
N LEU A 198 13.11 6.37 9.02
CA LEU A 198 12.94 5.69 10.31
C LEU A 198 12.22 4.34 10.17
N ASN A 199 11.19 4.27 9.31
CA ASN A 199 10.51 3.01 8.98
C ASN A 199 11.48 1.99 8.34
N MET A 200 12.37 2.46 7.46
CA MET A 200 13.42 1.61 6.86
C MET A 200 14.35 1.04 7.94
N LYS A 201 14.80 1.86 8.90
CA LYS A 201 15.58 1.40 10.04
C LYS A 201 14.81 0.38 10.89
N LEU A 202 13.51 0.63 11.12
CA LEU A 202 12.64 -0.29 11.86
C LEU A 202 12.60 -1.66 11.17
N TYR A 203 12.41 -1.70 9.85
CA TYR A 203 12.42 -2.94 9.09
C TYR A 203 13.78 -3.64 9.12
N ARG A 204 14.87 -2.90 9.02
CA ARG A 204 16.22 -3.46 9.18
C ARG A 204 16.43 -4.09 10.57
N PHE A 205 15.93 -3.44 11.62
CA PHE A 205 15.98 -3.98 12.97
C PHE A 205 15.15 -5.27 13.09
N MET A 206 13.89 -5.24 12.66
CA MET A 206 12.98 -6.38 12.78
C MET A 206 13.39 -7.61 11.96
N LEU A 207 14.00 -7.39 10.80
CA LEU A 207 14.42 -8.45 9.87
C LEU A 207 15.92 -8.74 9.92
N ALA A 208 16.63 -8.27 10.94
CA ALA A 208 18.08 -8.50 11.09
C ALA A 208 18.47 -10.00 11.14
N GLY A 209 17.56 -10.86 11.62
CA GLY A 209 17.72 -12.32 11.63
C GLY A 209 17.30 -13.03 10.33
N GLU A 210 16.72 -12.31 9.37
CA GLU A 210 16.19 -12.90 8.13
C GLU A 210 17.22 -12.79 6.99
N ASN A 211 18.08 -13.80 6.86
CA ASN A 211 19.16 -13.81 5.88
C ASN A 211 18.70 -13.77 4.41
N GLU A 212 17.44 -14.06 4.15
CA GLU A 212 16.85 -14.11 2.81
C GLU A 212 16.16 -12.78 2.41
N VAL A 213 16.30 -11.73 3.25
CA VAL A 213 15.77 -10.40 2.98
C VAL A 213 16.92 -9.41 2.86
N VAL A 214 16.85 -8.53 1.89
CA VAL A 214 17.80 -7.43 1.69
C VAL A 214 17.05 -6.12 1.80
N LEU A 215 17.52 -5.24 2.65
CA LEU A 215 16.93 -3.94 2.91
C LEU A 215 17.94 -2.84 2.63
N PRO A 216 17.57 -1.76 1.95
CA PRO A 216 18.45 -0.62 1.80
C PRO A 216 18.77 0.00 3.17
N GLU A 217 19.90 0.67 3.27
CA GLU A 217 20.32 1.41 4.44
C GLU A 217 20.22 2.91 4.19
N PRO A 218 19.48 3.67 5.02
CA PRO A 218 19.38 5.11 4.84
C PRO A 218 20.71 5.80 5.20
N ILE A 219 21.11 6.77 4.37
CA ILE A 219 22.29 7.59 4.57
C ILE A 219 21.83 8.96 5.10
N GLU A 220 21.92 9.14 6.42
CA GLU A 220 21.31 10.27 7.12
C GLU A 220 21.88 11.62 6.70
N GLU A 221 23.21 11.72 6.59
CA GLU A 221 23.89 12.95 6.20
C GLU A 221 23.55 13.43 4.77
N LEU A 222 22.98 12.56 3.94
CA LEU A 222 22.53 12.87 2.59
C LEU A 222 20.99 12.80 2.46
N SER A 223 20.28 12.74 3.59
CA SER A 223 18.81 12.67 3.65
C SER A 223 18.23 13.88 4.37
N THR A 224 17.05 14.31 3.92
CA THR A 224 16.27 15.44 4.48
C THR A 224 14.80 15.09 4.46
N SER A 225 13.92 16.01 4.84
CA SER A 225 12.47 15.81 4.69
C SER A 225 12.00 15.58 3.24
N ARG A 226 12.82 15.93 2.23
CA ARG A 226 12.47 15.89 0.81
C ARG A 226 13.46 15.14 -0.08
N ILE A 227 14.53 14.63 0.50
CA ILE A 227 15.52 13.76 -0.12
C ILE A 227 15.71 12.55 0.79
N LEU A 228 15.58 11.36 0.25
CA LEU A 228 15.96 10.13 0.93
C LEU A 228 17.07 9.46 0.12
N THR A 229 18.27 9.41 0.71
CA THR A 229 19.43 8.71 0.16
C THR A 229 19.59 7.39 0.89
N MET A 230 19.77 6.32 0.13
CA MET A 230 19.88 4.97 0.69
C MET A 230 20.84 4.11 -0.16
N SER A 231 21.36 3.04 0.42
CA SER A 231 22.17 2.07 -0.32
C SER A 231 21.39 1.49 -1.49
N TRP A 232 22.09 1.22 -2.59
CA TRP A 232 21.48 0.59 -3.78
C TRP A 232 21.24 -0.89 -3.53
N VAL A 233 20.08 -1.39 -3.92
CA VAL A 233 19.76 -2.83 -3.89
C VAL A 233 19.56 -3.34 -5.32
N GLU A 234 20.26 -4.45 -5.65
CA GLU A 234 20.18 -5.08 -6.96
C GLU A 234 19.12 -6.16 -6.98
N GLY A 235 18.25 -6.14 -7.98
CA GLY A 235 17.22 -7.16 -8.12
C GLY A 235 16.35 -7.00 -9.34
N GLN A 236 15.63 -8.06 -9.67
CA GLN A 236 14.73 -8.13 -10.80
C GLN A 236 13.28 -8.02 -10.32
N LYS A 237 12.44 -7.23 -11.01
CA LYS A 237 11.00 -7.17 -10.73
C LYS A 237 10.36 -8.55 -10.86
N LEU A 238 9.40 -8.87 -9.99
CA LEU A 238 8.74 -10.19 -9.95
C LEU A 238 8.25 -10.67 -11.32
N MET A 239 7.56 -9.83 -12.07
CA MET A 239 7.03 -10.24 -13.38
C MET A 239 8.14 -10.61 -14.37
N LYS A 240 9.24 -9.85 -14.40
CA LYS A 240 10.42 -10.20 -15.19
C LYS A 240 11.09 -11.49 -14.74
N TYR A 241 11.16 -11.72 -13.42
CA TYR A 241 11.65 -12.97 -12.88
C TYR A 241 10.79 -14.15 -13.34
N LEU A 242 9.46 -14.01 -13.33
CA LEU A 242 8.56 -15.06 -13.80
C LEU A 242 8.65 -15.36 -15.29
N GLU A 243 9.00 -14.35 -16.12
CA GLU A 243 9.29 -14.53 -17.56
C GLU A 243 10.50 -15.44 -17.82
N THR A 244 11.40 -15.61 -16.83
CA THR A 244 12.54 -16.55 -16.92
C THR A 244 12.12 -18.01 -16.68
N GLU A 245 10.84 -18.29 -16.46
CA GLU A 245 10.28 -19.62 -16.17
C GLU A 245 11.00 -20.36 -15.04
N PRO A 246 11.13 -19.75 -13.83
CA PRO A 246 11.85 -20.35 -12.73
C PRO A 246 11.26 -21.71 -12.32
N SER A 247 12.11 -22.58 -11.77
CA SER A 247 11.70 -23.90 -11.29
C SER A 247 10.66 -23.80 -10.16
N GLN A 248 9.85 -24.85 -9.95
CA GLN A 248 8.89 -24.88 -8.82
C GLN A 248 9.61 -24.68 -7.48
N LYS A 249 10.81 -25.26 -7.32
CA LYS A 249 11.64 -25.09 -6.13
C LYS A 249 12.01 -23.61 -5.89
N ASP A 250 12.39 -22.90 -6.93
CA ASP A 250 12.75 -21.48 -6.82
C ASP A 250 11.54 -20.61 -6.55
N ARG A 251 10.41 -20.89 -7.21
CA ARG A 251 9.12 -20.22 -6.93
C ARG A 251 8.70 -20.41 -5.46
N ASN A 252 8.83 -21.62 -4.95
CA ASN A 252 8.53 -21.95 -3.55
C ASN A 252 9.47 -21.20 -2.60
N LYS A 253 10.78 -21.15 -2.90
CA LYS A 253 11.74 -20.41 -2.08
C LYS A 253 11.41 -18.91 -2.04
N VAL A 254 11.13 -18.29 -3.19
CA VAL A 254 10.73 -16.88 -3.26
C VAL A 254 9.45 -16.64 -2.46
N ALA A 255 8.45 -17.53 -2.55
CA ALA A 255 7.20 -17.41 -1.80
C ALA A 255 7.41 -17.49 -0.27
N ILE A 256 8.27 -18.43 0.19
CA ILE A 256 8.64 -18.54 1.60
C ILE A 256 9.34 -17.26 2.08
N ASN A 257 10.30 -16.74 1.31
CA ASN A 257 11.02 -15.52 1.65
C ASN A 257 10.07 -14.31 1.69
N MET A 258 9.15 -14.21 0.73
CA MET A 258 8.10 -13.17 0.72
C MET A 258 7.19 -13.29 1.94
N PHE A 259 6.74 -14.50 2.28
CA PHE A 259 5.89 -14.74 3.44
C PHE A 259 6.57 -14.26 4.72
N ARG A 260 7.84 -14.62 4.94
CA ARG A 260 8.62 -14.18 6.09
C ARG A 260 8.86 -12.68 6.10
N THR A 261 9.16 -12.06 4.95
CA THR A 261 9.39 -10.61 4.82
C THR A 261 8.21 -9.78 5.33
N TRP A 262 6.97 -10.23 5.14
CA TRP A 262 5.75 -9.55 5.58
C TRP A 262 5.30 -9.96 6.98
N TYR A 263 5.32 -11.27 7.27
CA TYR A 263 4.68 -11.79 8.47
C TYR A 263 5.58 -11.88 9.69
N VAL A 264 6.91 -11.91 9.54
CA VAL A 264 7.83 -11.77 10.69
C VAL A 264 7.66 -10.41 11.37
N PRO A 265 7.67 -9.27 10.66
CA PRO A 265 7.36 -7.98 11.29
C PRO A 265 5.97 -7.95 11.94
N PHE A 266 4.98 -8.57 11.34
CA PHE A 266 3.61 -8.57 11.85
C PHE A 266 3.47 -9.41 13.14
N TYR A 267 3.83 -10.69 13.12
CA TYR A 267 3.61 -11.57 14.28
C TYR A 267 4.61 -11.37 15.41
N TYR A 268 5.81 -10.87 15.14
CA TYR A 268 6.80 -10.63 16.20
C TYR A 268 6.81 -9.20 16.73
N TYR A 269 6.39 -8.21 15.93
CA TYR A 269 6.49 -6.80 16.28
C TYR A 269 5.18 -6.01 16.08
N GLY A 270 4.13 -6.62 15.60
CA GLY A 270 2.87 -5.92 15.32
C GLY A 270 2.98 -4.87 14.21
N VAL A 271 3.92 -5.04 13.28
CA VAL A 271 4.20 -4.08 12.21
C VAL A 271 4.00 -4.73 10.85
N ILE A 272 3.24 -4.09 9.95
CA ILE A 272 3.07 -4.61 8.60
C ILE A 272 3.41 -3.56 7.55
N HIS A 273 3.94 -4.03 6.43
CA HIS A 273 4.04 -3.24 5.21
C HIS A 273 2.67 -3.24 4.52
N GLY A 274 1.99 -2.09 4.55
CA GLY A 274 0.61 -1.96 4.07
C GLY A 274 0.44 -1.88 2.56
N ASP A 275 1.54 -1.93 1.78
CA ASP A 275 1.49 -1.84 0.31
C ASP A 275 2.29 -2.97 -0.36
N PRO A 276 1.72 -4.18 -0.52
CA PRO A 276 2.35 -5.33 -1.16
C PRO A 276 2.41 -5.22 -2.69
N HIS A 277 2.40 -3.99 -3.22
CA HIS A 277 2.46 -3.73 -4.66
C HIS A 277 3.75 -4.25 -5.29
N LEU A 278 3.65 -4.84 -6.50
CA LEU A 278 4.77 -5.47 -7.22
C LEU A 278 5.97 -4.54 -7.50
N GLY A 279 5.79 -3.23 -7.38
CA GLY A 279 6.84 -2.22 -7.53
C GLY A 279 7.69 -1.99 -6.29
N ASN A 280 7.24 -2.45 -5.11
CA ASN A 280 7.87 -2.16 -3.83
C ASN A 280 8.90 -3.22 -3.40
N TYR A 281 9.10 -4.25 -4.21
CA TYR A 281 10.10 -5.29 -3.97
C TYR A 281 10.67 -5.86 -5.27
N SER A 282 11.82 -6.50 -5.17
CA SER A 282 12.47 -7.19 -6.26
C SER A 282 13.16 -8.48 -5.76
N ILE A 283 13.55 -9.34 -6.71
CA ILE A 283 14.16 -10.63 -6.41
C ILE A 283 15.62 -10.57 -6.82
N CYS A 284 16.53 -10.86 -5.87
CA CYS A 284 17.97 -10.99 -6.14
C CYS A 284 18.28 -12.28 -6.90
N GLU A 285 19.47 -12.38 -7.49
CA GLU A 285 19.95 -13.59 -8.18
C GLU A 285 19.94 -14.84 -7.27
N ASN A 286 20.18 -14.69 -5.97
CA ASN A 286 20.14 -15.76 -4.97
C ASN A 286 18.74 -16.01 -4.37
N LEU A 287 17.69 -15.50 -5.00
CA LEU A 287 16.27 -15.61 -4.60
C LEU A 287 15.91 -14.88 -3.29
N LYS A 288 16.79 -14.00 -2.80
CA LYS A 288 16.44 -13.11 -1.68
C LYS A 288 15.46 -12.03 -2.13
N ILE A 289 14.73 -11.48 -1.19
CA ILE A 289 13.77 -10.40 -1.43
C ILE A 289 14.38 -9.06 -1.05
N ASN A 290 14.42 -8.13 -1.99
CA ASN A 290 14.63 -6.71 -1.67
C ASN A 290 13.28 -6.05 -1.40
N LEU A 291 13.16 -5.35 -0.29
CA LEU A 291 12.04 -4.46 -0.01
C LEU A 291 12.54 -3.01 -0.11
N MET A 292 11.85 -2.13 -0.86
CA MET A 292 12.42 -0.86 -1.32
C MET A 292 11.65 0.38 -0.90
N ASP A 293 10.36 0.28 -0.58
CA ASP A 293 9.51 1.41 -0.19
C ASP A 293 9.00 1.21 1.24
N PHE A 294 9.12 2.22 2.09
CA PHE A 294 8.74 2.15 3.51
C PHE A 294 7.75 3.27 3.90
N GLY A 295 7.12 3.90 2.92
CA GLY A 295 6.13 4.95 3.13
C GLY A 295 4.82 4.46 3.73
N SER A 296 4.49 3.18 3.54
CA SER A 296 3.19 2.60 3.94
C SER A 296 3.29 1.61 5.10
N ILE A 297 4.08 1.90 6.12
CA ILE A 297 4.23 1.04 7.29
C ILE A 297 3.12 1.32 8.31
N ARG A 298 2.57 0.25 8.91
CA ARG A 298 1.52 0.32 9.94
C ARG A 298 1.94 -0.45 11.19
N VAL A 299 1.73 0.18 12.33
CA VAL A 299 1.94 -0.41 13.65
C VAL A 299 0.58 -0.72 14.23
N PHE A 300 0.37 -1.95 14.66
CA PHE A 300 -0.85 -2.43 15.28
C PHE A 300 -0.62 -2.65 16.78
N ARG A 301 -1.66 -2.47 17.57
CA ARG A 301 -1.63 -2.83 18.97
C ARG A 301 -1.44 -4.35 19.13
N PRO A 302 -0.78 -4.80 20.20
CA PRO A 302 -0.55 -6.23 20.45
C PRO A 302 -1.84 -7.06 20.50
N ASP A 303 -2.92 -6.51 21.08
CA ASP A 303 -4.23 -7.17 21.14
C ASP A 303 -4.86 -7.38 19.75
N PHE A 304 -4.66 -6.45 18.81
CA PHE A 304 -5.09 -6.63 17.42
C PHE A 304 -4.42 -7.87 16.79
N VAL A 305 -3.10 -8.01 16.95
CA VAL A 305 -2.36 -9.19 16.44
C VAL A 305 -2.81 -10.46 17.15
N GLY A 306 -3.06 -10.39 18.46
CA GLY A 306 -3.67 -11.49 19.23
C GLY A 306 -4.99 -11.93 18.63
N GLY A 307 -5.88 -10.97 18.31
CA GLY A 307 -7.16 -11.23 17.65
C GLY A 307 -7.02 -11.94 16.30
N VAL A 308 -5.96 -11.64 15.50
CA VAL A 308 -5.68 -12.36 14.24
C VAL A 308 -5.39 -13.83 14.50
N ILE A 309 -4.61 -14.14 15.53
CA ILE A 309 -4.28 -15.50 15.92
C ILE A 309 -5.49 -16.23 16.53
N ASP A 310 -6.27 -15.53 17.36
CA ASP A 310 -7.45 -16.09 18.01
C ASP A 310 -8.56 -16.38 16.99
N LEU A 311 -8.74 -15.56 15.96
CA LEU A 311 -9.67 -15.87 14.87
C LEU A 311 -9.23 -17.12 14.10
N TYR A 312 -7.93 -17.28 13.84
CA TYR A 312 -7.39 -18.50 13.25
C TYR A 312 -7.74 -19.73 14.11
N ARG A 313 -7.49 -19.66 15.42
CA ARG A 313 -7.83 -20.75 16.38
C ARG A 313 -9.33 -21.03 16.40
N ALA A 314 -10.14 -19.98 16.42
CA ALA A 314 -11.59 -20.07 16.39
C ALA A 314 -12.10 -20.82 15.16
N LEU A 315 -11.58 -20.50 13.98
CA LEU A 315 -11.93 -21.17 12.73
C LEU A 315 -11.46 -22.64 12.70
N ARG A 316 -10.25 -22.92 13.21
CA ARG A 316 -9.70 -24.27 13.29
C ARG A 316 -10.52 -25.16 14.21
N ASP A 317 -10.92 -24.66 15.36
CA ASP A 317 -11.57 -25.45 16.42
C ASP A 317 -13.10 -25.35 16.40
N GLY A 318 -13.67 -24.49 15.51
CA GLY A 318 -15.11 -24.25 15.42
C GLY A 318 -15.67 -23.48 16.62
N ASP A 319 -14.82 -22.66 17.29
CA ASP A 319 -15.15 -21.90 18.48
C ASP A 319 -15.72 -20.51 18.13
N ASN A 320 -17.04 -20.40 18.12
CA ASN A 320 -17.71 -19.15 17.80
C ASN A 320 -17.53 -18.08 18.89
N GLU A 321 -17.35 -18.45 20.15
CA GLU A 321 -17.15 -17.47 21.23
C GLU A 321 -15.77 -16.80 21.08
N LEU A 322 -14.76 -17.59 20.77
CA LEU A 322 -13.43 -17.07 20.47
C LEU A 322 -13.43 -16.19 19.21
N ALA A 323 -14.23 -16.54 18.17
CA ALA A 323 -14.37 -15.69 16.98
C ALA A 323 -14.97 -14.33 17.32
N VAL A 324 -16.03 -14.29 18.17
CA VAL A 324 -16.62 -13.04 18.68
C VAL A 324 -15.58 -12.19 19.41
N HIS A 325 -14.80 -12.83 20.29
CA HIS A 325 -13.71 -12.17 21.01
C HIS A 325 -12.68 -11.58 20.05
N ALA A 326 -12.22 -12.33 19.06
CA ALA A 326 -11.27 -11.88 18.07
C ALA A 326 -11.76 -10.66 17.27
N TYR A 327 -13.00 -10.67 16.79
CA TYR A 327 -13.59 -9.53 16.11
C TYR A 327 -13.72 -8.30 17.03
N SER A 328 -14.04 -8.48 18.29
CA SER A 328 -14.08 -7.40 19.29
C SER A 328 -12.68 -6.77 19.49
N GLN A 329 -11.61 -7.57 19.55
CA GLN A 329 -10.21 -7.08 19.59
C GLN A 329 -9.86 -6.20 18.40
N TRP A 330 -10.44 -6.46 17.23
CA TRP A 330 -10.27 -5.63 16.05
C TRP A 330 -11.10 -4.35 16.04
N GLY A 331 -12.01 -4.19 17.01
CA GLY A 331 -12.87 -3.02 17.13
C GLY A 331 -14.21 -3.14 16.42
N PHE A 332 -14.65 -4.36 16.10
CA PHE A 332 -16.03 -4.58 15.69
C PHE A 332 -16.94 -4.58 16.92
N ASP A 333 -17.95 -3.73 16.94
CA ASP A 333 -18.92 -3.62 18.01
C ASP A 333 -20.29 -4.17 17.59
N GLY A 334 -20.98 -4.82 18.53
CA GLY A 334 -22.38 -5.19 18.37
C GLY A 334 -22.68 -6.21 17.29
N LEU A 335 -21.71 -7.07 16.93
CA LEU A 335 -21.93 -8.15 15.98
C LEU A 335 -22.94 -9.16 16.55
N ASP A 336 -24.01 -9.40 15.81
CA ASP A 336 -24.90 -10.52 16.08
C ASP A 336 -24.36 -11.84 15.47
N LYS A 337 -25.05 -12.93 15.75
CA LYS A 337 -24.64 -14.27 15.30
C LYS A 337 -24.57 -14.36 13.76
N GLU A 338 -25.53 -13.74 13.07
CA GLU A 338 -25.60 -13.76 11.61
C GLU A 338 -24.43 -13.00 10.99
N ALA A 339 -24.09 -11.84 11.55
CA ALA A 339 -22.94 -11.05 11.12
C ALA A 339 -21.62 -11.82 11.27
N ILE A 340 -21.44 -12.54 12.38
CA ILE A 340 -20.25 -13.37 12.62
C ILE A 340 -20.16 -14.52 11.62
N GLU A 341 -21.28 -15.20 11.33
CA GLU A 341 -21.32 -16.27 10.34
C GLU A 341 -20.91 -15.76 8.96
N ILE A 342 -21.37 -14.57 8.57
CA ILE A 342 -21.00 -13.94 7.30
C ILE A 342 -19.51 -13.56 7.28
N LEU A 343 -18.99 -12.94 8.32
CA LEU A 343 -17.58 -12.58 8.45
C LEU A 343 -16.68 -13.81 8.45
N ASN A 344 -17.10 -14.90 9.08
CA ASN A 344 -16.37 -16.17 9.10
C ASN A 344 -16.26 -16.82 7.71
N ILE A 345 -17.18 -16.55 6.77
CA ILE A 345 -17.04 -17.00 5.37
C ILE A 345 -15.82 -16.34 4.73
N TRP A 346 -15.64 -15.02 4.91
CA TRP A 346 -14.48 -14.30 4.41
C TRP A 346 -13.20 -14.72 5.12
N ALA A 347 -13.24 -14.81 6.45
CA ALA A 347 -12.12 -15.29 7.25
C ALA A 347 -11.69 -16.70 6.83
N GLY A 348 -12.64 -17.62 6.61
CA GLY A 348 -12.36 -18.97 6.11
C GLY A 348 -11.64 -18.99 4.76
N PHE A 349 -11.94 -18.03 3.88
CA PHE A 349 -11.23 -17.88 2.61
C PHE A 349 -9.77 -17.43 2.82
N ILE A 350 -9.53 -16.43 3.68
CA ILE A 350 -8.19 -15.90 3.96
C ILE A 350 -7.33 -16.93 4.72
N TYR A 351 -7.88 -17.57 5.75
CA TYR A 351 -7.15 -18.52 6.59
C TYR A 351 -7.12 -19.95 6.02
N GLY A 352 -7.95 -20.28 5.02
CA GLY A 352 -8.06 -21.63 4.47
C GLY A 352 -6.72 -22.33 4.19
N PRO A 353 -5.75 -21.69 3.52
CA PRO A 353 -4.43 -22.30 3.30
C PRO A 353 -3.65 -22.59 4.58
N LEU A 354 -3.89 -21.82 5.65
CA LEU A 354 -3.21 -21.94 6.94
C LEU A 354 -3.84 -23.05 7.84
N LEU A 355 -5.09 -23.41 7.57
CA LEU A 355 -5.82 -24.43 8.33
C LEU A 355 -5.46 -25.86 7.94
N GLU A 356 -4.81 -26.07 6.79
CA GLU A 356 -4.51 -27.41 6.27
C GLU A 356 -3.00 -27.70 6.28
N ASP A 357 -2.57 -28.66 7.10
CA ASP A 357 -1.15 -29.10 7.17
C ASP A 357 -0.78 -29.97 5.97
N ARG A 358 -0.65 -29.34 4.80
CA ARG A 358 -0.20 -29.98 3.56
C ARG A 358 0.45 -28.98 2.60
N ILE A 359 1.24 -29.48 1.67
CA ILE A 359 1.77 -28.68 0.56
C ILE A 359 0.61 -28.40 -0.41
N ARG A 360 0.40 -27.10 -0.70
CA ARG A 360 -0.65 -26.67 -1.61
C ARG A 360 -0.36 -25.25 -2.17
N PRO A 361 -0.96 -24.85 -3.31
CA PRO A 361 -0.99 -23.44 -3.69
C PRO A 361 -1.80 -22.62 -2.67
N ILE A 362 -1.54 -21.30 -2.61
CA ILE A 362 -2.29 -20.39 -1.71
C ILE A 362 -3.80 -20.41 -2.04
N GLN A 363 -4.15 -20.59 -3.30
CA GLN A 363 -5.52 -20.83 -3.77
C GLN A 363 -5.55 -22.01 -4.75
N GLU A 364 -6.44 -22.95 -4.53
CA GLU A 364 -6.60 -24.12 -5.41
C GLU A 364 -7.39 -23.80 -6.67
N LEU A 365 -8.35 -22.88 -6.58
CA LEU A 365 -9.12 -22.45 -7.73
C LEU A 365 -8.24 -21.48 -8.55
N ARG A 366 -7.96 -21.89 -9.79
CA ARG A 366 -7.11 -21.12 -10.73
C ARG A 366 -7.76 -19.83 -11.24
N ASP A 367 -9.02 -19.58 -10.90
CA ASP A 367 -9.74 -18.39 -11.32
C ASP A 367 -9.53 -17.27 -10.30
N GLY A 368 -8.75 -16.25 -10.70
CA GLY A 368 -8.52 -15.04 -9.89
C GLY A 368 -9.78 -14.23 -9.57
N ASN A 369 -10.94 -14.62 -10.10
CA ASN A 369 -12.23 -13.97 -9.84
C ASN A 369 -12.91 -14.50 -8.58
N TYR A 370 -12.60 -15.72 -8.13
CA TYR A 370 -13.29 -16.33 -6.99
C TYR A 370 -13.22 -15.48 -5.71
N GLY A 371 -12.07 -14.94 -5.37
CA GLY A 371 -11.93 -14.06 -4.20
C GLY A 371 -12.79 -12.78 -4.32
N ARG A 372 -12.88 -12.19 -5.52
CA ARG A 372 -13.74 -11.02 -5.77
C ARG A 372 -15.22 -11.38 -5.69
N GLU A 373 -15.63 -12.51 -6.25
CA GLU A 373 -17.02 -12.98 -6.18
C GLU A 373 -17.45 -13.26 -4.74
N LEU A 374 -16.54 -13.88 -3.96
CA LEU A 374 -16.78 -14.14 -2.54
C LEU A 374 -16.87 -12.85 -1.74
N ALA A 375 -15.95 -11.90 -1.96
CA ALA A 375 -16.00 -10.58 -1.33
C ALA A 375 -17.30 -9.85 -1.67
N GLY A 376 -17.76 -9.91 -2.93
CA GLY A 376 -19.04 -9.35 -3.36
C GLY A 376 -20.23 -9.98 -2.64
N LYS A 377 -20.26 -11.31 -2.51
CA LYS A 377 -21.32 -12.02 -1.78
C LYS A 377 -21.34 -11.64 -0.30
N VAL A 378 -20.17 -11.64 0.35
CA VAL A 378 -20.05 -11.24 1.76
C VAL A 378 -20.54 -9.79 1.95
N HIS A 379 -20.14 -8.89 1.07
CA HIS A 379 -20.61 -7.50 1.10
C HIS A 379 -22.13 -7.38 0.95
N GLU A 380 -22.74 -8.09 -0.02
CA GLU A 380 -24.19 -8.10 -0.21
C GLU A 380 -24.93 -8.62 1.02
N GLU A 381 -24.44 -9.72 1.63
CA GLU A 381 -25.04 -10.29 2.84
C GLU A 381 -24.90 -9.36 4.05
N LEU A 382 -23.72 -8.75 4.26
CA LEU A 382 -23.54 -7.75 5.32
C LEU A 382 -24.48 -6.55 5.12
N LYS A 383 -24.67 -6.09 3.88
CA LYS A 383 -25.61 -5.02 3.56
C LYS A 383 -27.05 -5.41 3.84
N ARG A 384 -27.44 -6.66 3.57
CA ARG A 384 -28.78 -7.20 3.83
C ARG A 384 -29.15 -7.16 5.31
N ILE A 385 -28.20 -7.42 6.21
CA ILE A 385 -28.43 -7.39 7.67
C ILE A 385 -28.30 -5.98 8.29
N GLY A 386 -28.19 -4.92 7.49
CA GLY A 386 -28.14 -3.54 7.96
C GLY A 386 -26.77 -2.86 7.80
N GLY A 387 -25.79 -3.57 7.31
CA GLY A 387 -24.43 -3.10 7.11
C GLY A 387 -23.58 -3.17 8.38
N ILE A 388 -22.29 -3.45 8.20
CA ILE A 388 -21.28 -3.39 9.26
C ILE A 388 -20.20 -2.45 8.78
N LYS A 389 -19.79 -1.51 9.65
CA LYS A 389 -18.65 -0.65 9.38
C LYS A 389 -17.38 -1.36 9.84
N PRO A 390 -16.52 -1.85 8.91
CA PRO A 390 -15.28 -2.49 9.33
C PRO A 390 -14.33 -1.45 9.97
N PRO A 391 -13.62 -1.82 11.04
CA PRO A 391 -12.60 -0.98 11.64
C PRO A 391 -11.46 -0.69 10.66
N ARG A 392 -10.83 0.48 10.80
CA ARG A 392 -9.76 0.94 9.92
C ARG A 392 -8.59 -0.03 9.87
N GLU A 393 -8.15 -0.49 11.03
CA GLU A 393 -7.04 -1.43 11.17
C GLU A 393 -7.32 -2.77 10.47
N PHE A 394 -8.55 -3.27 10.58
CA PHE A 394 -8.99 -4.46 9.86
C PHE A 394 -8.86 -4.29 8.34
N VAL A 395 -9.38 -3.19 7.79
CA VAL A 395 -9.30 -2.91 6.35
C VAL A 395 -7.86 -2.85 5.86
N LEU A 396 -6.95 -2.27 6.65
CA LEU A 396 -5.53 -2.16 6.32
C LEU A 396 -4.84 -3.53 6.28
N MET A 397 -5.13 -4.38 7.28
CA MET A 397 -4.57 -5.73 7.37
C MET A 397 -5.14 -6.64 6.25
N ASP A 398 -6.46 -6.63 6.06
CA ASP A 398 -7.13 -7.42 5.03
C ASP A 398 -6.58 -7.10 3.63
N ARG A 399 -6.40 -5.84 3.32
CA ARG A 399 -5.79 -5.40 2.07
C ARG A 399 -4.35 -5.91 1.89
N ALA A 400 -3.54 -5.90 2.95
CA ALA A 400 -2.19 -6.44 2.88
C ALA A 400 -2.21 -7.96 2.65
N ALA A 401 -3.09 -8.68 3.33
CA ALA A 401 -3.25 -10.13 3.19
C ALA A 401 -3.72 -10.52 1.77
N VAL A 402 -4.75 -9.85 1.24
CA VAL A 402 -5.27 -10.07 -0.12
C VAL A 402 -4.22 -9.74 -1.18
N GLY A 403 -3.50 -8.62 -1.01
CA GLY A 403 -2.43 -8.23 -1.91
C GLY A 403 -1.30 -9.25 -1.97
N LEU A 404 -0.85 -9.75 -0.83
CA LEU A 404 0.15 -10.84 -0.76
C LEU A 404 -0.37 -12.15 -1.34
N GLY A 405 -1.63 -12.49 -1.09
CA GLY A 405 -2.28 -13.64 -1.71
C GLY A 405 -2.18 -13.60 -3.24
N SER A 406 -2.41 -12.42 -3.83
CA SER A 406 -2.23 -12.20 -5.27
C SER A 406 -0.78 -12.44 -5.73
N VAL A 407 0.22 -12.01 -4.95
CA VAL A 407 1.64 -12.27 -5.25
C VAL A 407 1.93 -13.78 -5.26
N PHE A 408 1.45 -14.51 -4.26
CA PHE A 408 1.63 -15.96 -4.17
C PHE A 408 0.94 -16.71 -5.31
N MET A 409 -0.21 -16.22 -5.79
CA MET A 409 -0.86 -16.75 -6.99
C MET A 409 -0.03 -16.55 -8.25
N HIS A 410 0.58 -15.38 -8.44
CA HIS A 410 1.49 -15.13 -9.57
C HIS A 410 2.72 -16.04 -9.51
N LEU A 411 3.29 -16.26 -8.33
CA LEU A 411 4.39 -17.19 -8.12
C LEU A 411 4.00 -18.64 -8.42
N LYS A 412 2.71 -19.02 -8.34
CA LYS A 412 2.24 -20.40 -8.43
C LYS A 412 3.02 -21.31 -7.48
N ALA A 413 3.33 -20.82 -6.29
CA ALA A 413 4.09 -21.54 -5.31
C ALA A 413 3.22 -22.62 -4.63
N GLU A 414 3.84 -23.76 -4.37
CA GLU A 414 3.24 -24.89 -3.65
C GLU A 414 4.08 -25.18 -2.41
N VAL A 415 3.61 -24.67 -1.26
CA VAL A 415 4.31 -24.77 0.02
C VAL A 415 3.34 -25.18 1.12
N ASN A 416 3.86 -25.62 2.23
CA ASN A 416 3.04 -25.86 3.42
C ASN A 416 2.87 -24.54 4.20
N TRP A 417 1.80 -23.81 3.87
CA TRP A 417 1.47 -22.53 4.49
C TRP A 417 1.16 -22.65 5.97
N HIS A 418 0.56 -23.79 6.38
CA HIS A 418 0.28 -24.10 7.76
C HIS A 418 1.56 -24.11 8.61
N GLN A 419 2.58 -24.89 8.18
CA GLN A 419 3.84 -24.97 8.92
C GLN A 419 4.61 -23.65 8.95
N LEU A 420 4.57 -22.87 7.85
CA LEU A 420 5.16 -21.51 7.84
C LEU A 420 4.50 -20.60 8.85
N PHE A 421 3.17 -20.64 8.93
CA PHE A 421 2.41 -19.83 9.86
C PHE A 421 2.64 -20.26 11.32
N HIS A 422 2.52 -21.56 11.61
CA HIS A 422 2.74 -22.13 12.93
C HIS A 422 4.15 -21.82 13.46
N GLY A 423 5.17 -21.90 12.63
CA GLY A 423 6.53 -21.52 13.01
C GLY A 423 6.70 -20.05 13.45
N MET A 424 5.68 -19.20 13.26
CA MET A 424 5.67 -17.82 13.74
C MET A 424 4.79 -17.60 14.96
N ILE A 425 3.75 -18.43 15.18
CA ILE A 425 2.73 -18.16 16.18
C ILE A 425 2.74 -19.13 17.37
N ASP A 426 3.43 -20.27 17.29
CA ASP A 426 3.39 -21.29 18.35
C ASP A 426 3.87 -20.75 19.70
N ASP A 427 4.90 -19.89 19.71
CA ASP A 427 5.42 -19.22 20.91
C ASP A 427 4.88 -17.81 21.12
N PHE A 428 3.75 -17.48 20.47
CA PHE A 428 3.19 -16.12 20.55
C PHE A 428 2.60 -15.84 21.93
N THR A 429 3.01 -14.72 22.53
CA THR A 429 2.35 -14.09 23.68
C THR A 429 2.24 -12.58 23.46
N LEU A 430 1.16 -11.98 23.95
CA LEU A 430 0.94 -10.53 23.87
C LEU A 430 2.10 -9.74 24.50
N GLU A 431 2.56 -10.20 25.68
CA GLU A 431 3.66 -9.55 26.41
C GLU A 431 4.98 -9.58 25.65
N ALA A 432 5.31 -10.72 25.04
CA ALA A 432 6.52 -10.87 24.23
C ALA A 432 6.48 -9.98 22.98
N LEU A 433 5.31 -9.87 22.31
CA LEU A 433 5.12 -8.98 21.18
C LEU A 433 5.26 -7.52 21.62
N GLN A 434 4.56 -7.11 22.68
CA GLN A 434 4.61 -5.74 23.19
C GLN A 434 6.04 -5.32 23.57
N THR A 435 6.78 -6.21 24.21
CA THR A 435 8.17 -5.96 24.58
C THR A 435 9.04 -5.77 23.34
N ARG A 436 8.94 -6.67 22.35
CA ARG A 436 9.71 -6.56 21.10
C ARG A 436 9.35 -5.30 20.31
N GLN A 437 8.06 -4.98 20.20
CA GLN A 437 7.54 -3.81 19.51
C GLN A 437 8.06 -2.52 20.13
N THR A 438 7.92 -2.39 21.46
CA THR A 438 8.40 -1.21 22.20
C THR A 438 9.90 -1.01 22.03
N ASN A 439 10.70 -2.09 22.18
CA ASN A 439 12.14 -2.03 22.00
C ASN A 439 12.53 -1.61 20.58
N ALA A 440 11.87 -2.17 19.55
CA ALA A 440 12.17 -1.85 18.16
C ALA A 440 11.86 -0.38 17.83
N ILE A 441 10.73 0.15 18.30
CA ILE A 441 10.32 1.54 18.07
C ILE A 441 11.29 2.52 18.77
N ARG A 442 11.71 2.23 20.01
CA ARG A 442 12.68 3.04 20.76
C ARG A 442 14.06 3.04 20.13
N GLU A 443 14.54 1.87 19.73
CA GLU A 443 15.86 1.71 19.13
C GLU A 443 16.05 2.57 17.88
N VAL A 444 15.01 2.69 17.06
CA VAL A 444 15.10 3.48 15.82
C VAL A 444 14.68 4.95 15.99
N GLY A 445 14.24 5.36 17.17
CA GLY A 445 13.84 6.74 17.46
C GLY A 445 12.48 7.14 16.92
N LEU A 446 11.60 6.18 16.65
CA LEU A 446 10.20 6.45 16.32
C LEU A 446 9.39 6.88 17.55
N SER A 447 8.35 7.67 17.34
CA SER A 447 7.48 8.13 18.46
C SER A 447 6.74 6.97 19.11
N GLU A 448 6.78 6.89 20.43
CA GLU A 448 5.99 5.92 21.20
C GLU A 448 4.47 6.12 21.07
N SER A 449 4.02 7.27 20.57
CA SER A 449 2.61 7.48 20.24
C SER A 449 2.07 6.48 19.22
N LEU A 450 2.95 5.83 18.44
CA LEU A 450 2.59 4.76 17.51
C LEU A 450 2.16 3.47 18.22
N LEU A 451 2.50 3.31 19.51
CA LEU A 451 2.13 2.13 20.30
C LEU A 451 0.66 2.11 20.73
N GLY A 452 -0.08 3.20 20.47
CA GLY A 452 -1.50 3.29 20.83
C GLY A 452 -1.76 3.34 22.34
N VAL A 453 -0.76 3.83 23.12
CA VAL A 453 -0.83 4.03 24.57
C VAL A 453 -1.29 5.44 24.88
#